data_73b36ab90181eb4531163174eda83d74
#
_entry.id   73b36ab90181eb4531163174eda83d74
#
_cell.length_a   1.000
_cell.length_b   1.000
_cell.length_c   1.000
_cell.angle_alpha   90.00
_cell.angle_beta   90.00
_cell.angle_gamma   90.00
#
_symmetry.space_group_name_H-M   'P 1'
#
loop_
_entity.id
_entity.type
_entity.pdbx_description
1 polymer ?
#
loop_
_entity_poly.entity_id
_entity_poly.type
_entity_poly.pdbx_seq_one_letter_code
_entity_poly.pdbx_strand_id
1 'polypeptide(L)'
;FAAVPRLVVTGPSDGENVEGNSIEIAGFTDKDAKLTINEQPIIVNDRGEFKENVLLQKGINAIKISSTNRFEKSASETFNIKSNYQTPELANIESEGKVSGDEDARKSGVSVIVRAESVPTWLSVEADGNLIYSGTMLPGAIQNFDGEKEVRVTSGKANQTFVRVNGKAEKKLADDPGIVRDVVFTIGD
;
A
#
# COMPACT_ATOMS: atom_id res chain seq x y z
N PHE A 1 -28.91 20.11 -16.69
CA PHE A 1 -27.45 19.95 -16.53
C PHE A 1 -27.19 19.15 -15.26
N ALA A 2 -26.54 17.99 -15.36
CA ALA A 2 -26.12 17.25 -14.17
C ALA A 2 -24.92 17.96 -13.53
N ALA A 3 -25.01 18.20 -12.22
CA ALA A 3 -23.92 18.79 -11.45
C ALA A 3 -22.76 17.80 -11.29
N VAL A 4 -21.55 18.30 -11.09
CA VAL A 4 -20.42 17.48 -10.65
C VAL A 4 -20.66 16.98 -9.23
N PRO A 5 -20.11 15.80 -8.85
CA PRO A 5 -20.25 15.32 -7.48
C PRO A 5 -19.52 16.25 -6.51
N ARG A 6 -20.03 16.32 -5.30
CA ARG A 6 -19.32 16.95 -4.18
C ARG A 6 -18.07 16.14 -3.87
N LEU A 7 -16.94 16.81 -3.70
CA LEU A 7 -15.72 16.19 -3.18
C LEU A 7 -15.09 17.13 -2.16
N VAL A 8 -14.89 16.66 -0.95
CA VAL A 8 -14.22 17.37 0.13
C VAL A 8 -13.20 16.44 0.74
N VAL A 9 -11.93 16.77 0.63
CA VAL A 9 -10.84 16.03 1.30
C VAL A 9 -10.52 16.76 2.60
N THR A 10 -10.66 16.07 3.73
CA THR A 10 -10.42 16.62 5.06
C THR A 10 -8.97 16.41 5.52
N GLY A 11 -8.26 15.54 4.89
CA GLY A 11 -6.84 15.27 5.07
C GLY A 11 -6.32 14.29 4.02
N PRO A 12 -5.06 14.40 3.67
CA PRO A 12 -4.04 15.35 4.11
C PRO A 12 -4.17 16.74 3.47
N SER A 13 -3.29 17.67 3.87
CA SER A 13 -3.12 18.96 3.20
C SER A 13 -2.10 18.84 2.06
N ASP A 14 -2.30 19.62 0.97
CA ASP A 14 -1.30 19.69 -0.09
C ASP A 14 0.04 20.22 0.44
N GLY A 15 1.14 19.60 0.01
CA GLY A 15 2.49 19.91 0.47
C GLY A 15 2.88 19.34 1.83
N GLU A 16 2.05 18.50 2.44
CA GLU A 16 2.34 17.88 3.73
C GLU A 16 3.60 17.01 3.68
N ASN A 17 4.42 17.09 4.75
CA ASN A 17 5.56 16.23 4.94
C ASN A 17 5.23 15.19 6.02
N VAL A 18 5.47 13.93 5.73
CA VAL A 18 5.29 12.82 6.66
C VAL A 18 6.61 12.09 6.89
N GLU A 19 6.86 11.75 8.16
CA GLU A 19 8.09 11.03 8.54
C GLU A 19 8.02 9.54 8.22
N GLY A 20 6.81 9.00 8.09
CA GLY A 20 6.57 7.60 7.74
C GLY A 20 6.29 7.38 6.25
N ASN A 21 5.99 6.14 5.94
CA ASN A 21 5.61 5.69 4.59
C ASN A 21 4.10 5.50 4.40
N SER A 22 3.28 5.93 5.35
CA SER A 22 1.83 5.81 5.24
C SER A 22 1.11 7.09 5.64
N ILE A 23 -0.04 7.30 5.01
CA ILE A 23 -0.93 8.41 5.30
C ILE A 23 -2.38 7.93 5.22
N GLU A 24 -3.25 8.53 6.02
CA GLU A 24 -4.69 8.31 5.91
C GLU A 24 -5.31 9.45 5.09
N ILE A 25 -6.01 9.10 4.03
CA ILE A 25 -6.78 10.04 3.23
C ILE A 25 -8.25 9.90 3.62
N ALA A 26 -8.86 11.00 4.01
CA ALA A 26 -10.23 11.01 4.47
C ALA A 26 -11.01 12.20 3.88
N GLY A 27 -12.31 12.03 3.78
CA GLY A 27 -13.18 13.09 3.25
C GLY A 27 -14.60 12.65 3.02
N PHE A 28 -15.30 13.43 2.20
CA PHE A 28 -16.69 13.22 1.86
C PHE A 28 -16.91 13.39 0.35
N THR A 29 -17.77 12.57 -0.19
CA THR A 29 -18.32 12.72 -1.56
C THR A 29 -19.81 12.36 -1.55
N ASP A 30 -20.43 12.35 -2.72
CA ASP A 30 -21.80 11.84 -2.84
C ASP A 30 -21.78 10.31 -2.65
N LYS A 31 -22.71 9.78 -1.86
CA LYS A 31 -22.77 8.36 -1.48
C LYS A 31 -22.78 7.37 -2.66
N ASP A 32 -23.32 7.80 -3.81
CA ASP A 32 -23.43 6.97 -5.00
C ASP A 32 -22.31 7.25 -6.02
N ALA A 33 -21.32 8.10 -5.66
CA ALA A 33 -20.21 8.42 -6.53
C ALA A 33 -19.13 7.31 -6.49
N LYS A 34 -18.51 7.10 -7.63
CA LYS A 34 -17.30 6.27 -7.73
C LYS A 34 -16.10 7.11 -7.34
N LEU A 35 -15.38 6.69 -6.31
CA LEU A 35 -14.20 7.37 -5.82
C LEU A 35 -12.93 6.59 -6.17
N THR A 36 -11.90 7.29 -6.61
CA THR A 36 -10.59 6.68 -6.90
C THR A 36 -9.45 7.51 -6.31
N ILE A 37 -8.37 6.82 -5.95
CA ILE A 37 -7.06 7.40 -5.66
C ILE A 37 -6.08 6.90 -6.72
N ASN A 38 -5.54 7.82 -7.53
CA ASN A 38 -4.68 7.48 -8.67
C ASN A 38 -5.26 6.35 -9.53
N GLU A 39 -6.57 6.46 -9.86
CA GLU A 39 -7.36 5.48 -10.61
C GLU A 39 -7.66 4.17 -9.86
N GLN A 40 -7.11 3.95 -8.66
CA GLN A 40 -7.46 2.81 -7.82
C GLN A 40 -8.79 3.09 -7.10
N PRO A 41 -9.83 2.26 -7.30
CA PRO A 41 -11.12 2.41 -6.63
C PRO A 41 -10.98 2.31 -5.11
N ILE A 42 -11.70 3.16 -4.40
CA ILE A 42 -11.83 3.12 -2.94
C ILE A 42 -13.29 3.16 -2.53
N ILE A 43 -13.56 2.66 -1.32
CA ILE A 43 -14.93 2.51 -0.82
C ILE A 43 -15.43 3.82 -0.23
N VAL A 44 -16.68 4.16 -0.57
CA VAL A 44 -17.47 5.23 0.02
C VAL A 44 -18.61 4.58 0.80
N ASN A 45 -18.83 5.00 2.03
CA ASN A 45 -19.93 4.48 2.84
C ASN A 45 -21.29 5.13 2.49
N ASP A 46 -22.36 4.65 3.10
CA ASP A 46 -23.74 5.12 2.85
C ASP A 46 -23.97 6.60 3.22
N ARG A 47 -23.05 7.21 3.96
CA ARG A 47 -23.07 8.64 4.31
C ARG A 47 -22.21 9.50 3.40
N GLY A 48 -21.55 8.90 2.42
CA GLY A 48 -20.64 9.60 1.52
C GLY A 48 -19.24 9.80 2.11
N GLU A 49 -18.94 9.21 3.27
CA GLU A 49 -17.62 9.30 3.91
C GLU A 49 -16.67 8.29 3.31
N PHE A 50 -15.41 8.68 3.18
CA PHE A 50 -14.34 7.78 2.79
C PHE A 50 -13.13 7.96 3.69
N LYS A 51 -12.39 6.87 3.85
CA LYS A 51 -11.17 6.79 4.62
C LYS A 51 -10.31 5.68 4.03
N GLU A 52 -9.08 6.01 3.61
CA GLU A 52 -8.18 5.08 2.96
C GLU A 52 -6.77 5.23 3.53
N ASN A 53 -6.17 4.12 3.92
CA ASN A 53 -4.75 4.08 4.24
C ASN A 53 -3.95 3.96 2.94
N VAL A 54 -2.95 4.80 2.77
CA VAL A 54 -2.13 4.84 1.56
C VAL A 54 -0.66 4.69 1.94
N LEU A 55 -0.01 3.68 1.36
CA LEU A 55 1.44 3.52 1.45
C LEU A 55 2.12 4.34 0.36
N LEU A 56 3.09 5.12 0.78
CA LEU A 56 3.83 6.09 -0.03
C LEU A 56 5.21 5.56 -0.39
N GLN A 57 5.71 5.94 -1.57
CA GLN A 57 7.13 5.83 -1.85
C GLN A 57 7.91 6.92 -1.13
N LYS A 58 9.21 6.71 -0.95
CA LYS A 58 10.12 7.76 -0.47
C LYS A 58 10.13 8.95 -1.44
N GLY A 59 10.10 10.16 -0.90
CA GLY A 59 10.09 11.39 -1.69
C GLY A 59 8.68 11.90 -1.99
N ILE A 60 8.47 12.49 -3.14
CA ILE A 60 7.22 13.16 -3.50
C ILE A 60 6.24 12.14 -4.09
N ASN A 61 5.01 12.15 -3.56
CA ASN A 61 3.88 11.37 -4.04
C ASN A 61 2.79 12.32 -4.53
N ALA A 62 2.48 12.27 -5.82
CA ALA A 62 1.32 12.97 -6.36
C ALA A 62 0.08 12.09 -6.21
N ILE A 63 -0.89 12.55 -5.44
CA ILE A 63 -2.11 11.82 -5.13
C ILE A 63 -3.29 12.56 -5.73
N LYS A 64 -3.94 11.96 -6.73
CA LYS A 64 -5.15 12.49 -7.35
C LYS A 64 -6.35 11.71 -6.83
N ILE A 65 -7.26 12.42 -6.18
CA ILE A 65 -8.55 11.89 -5.72
C ILE A 65 -9.59 12.36 -6.72
N SER A 66 -10.37 11.42 -7.27
CA SER A 66 -11.42 11.71 -8.23
C SER A 66 -12.73 11.08 -7.82
N SER A 67 -13.78 11.88 -7.80
CA SER A 67 -15.16 11.42 -7.57
C SER A 67 -15.96 11.57 -8.86
N THR A 68 -16.61 10.52 -9.29
CA THR A 68 -17.39 10.47 -10.54
C THR A 68 -18.82 10.01 -10.24
N ASN A 69 -19.80 10.80 -10.64
CA ASN A 69 -21.21 10.45 -10.46
C ASN A 69 -21.73 9.55 -11.60
N ARG A 70 -22.99 9.10 -11.46
CA ARG A 70 -23.65 8.23 -12.46
C ARG A 70 -23.84 8.88 -13.84
N PHE A 71 -23.67 10.19 -13.96
CA PHE A 71 -23.74 10.93 -15.22
C PHE A 71 -22.34 11.20 -15.82
N GLU A 72 -21.33 10.51 -15.32
CA GLU A 72 -19.92 10.64 -15.76
C GLU A 72 -19.34 12.04 -15.54
N LYS A 73 -19.92 12.83 -14.64
CA LYS A 73 -19.34 14.10 -14.21
C LYS A 73 -18.39 13.84 -13.05
N SER A 74 -17.22 14.46 -13.10
CA SER A 74 -16.15 14.24 -12.12
C SER A 74 -15.73 15.54 -11.45
N ALA A 75 -15.40 15.44 -10.17
CA ALA A 75 -14.63 16.39 -9.41
C ALA A 75 -13.33 15.73 -8.97
N SER A 76 -12.22 16.45 -8.97
CA SER A 76 -10.93 15.90 -8.53
C SER A 76 -10.10 16.94 -7.79
N GLU A 77 -9.28 16.44 -6.86
CA GLU A 77 -8.26 17.20 -6.15
C GLU A 77 -6.92 16.45 -6.21
N THR A 78 -5.82 17.19 -6.29
CA THR A 78 -4.46 16.63 -6.32
C THR A 78 -3.66 17.19 -5.17
N PHE A 79 -2.97 16.30 -4.45
CA PHE A 79 -2.10 16.61 -3.33
C PHE A 79 -0.70 16.09 -3.62
N ASN A 80 0.32 16.87 -3.25
CA ASN A 80 1.71 16.45 -3.27
C ASN A 80 2.15 16.19 -1.83
N ILE A 81 2.39 14.94 -1.49
CA ILE A 81 2.80 14.51 -0.15
C ILE A 81 4.26 14.07 -0.21
N LYS A 82 5.09 14.62 0.65
CA LYS A 82 6.49 14.22 0.76
C LYS A 82 6.66 13.24 1.91
N SER A 83 7.11 12.03 1.59
CA SER A 83 7.50 11.04 2.59
C SER A 83 9.01 11.08 2.82
N ASN A 84 9.41 11.31 4.06
CA ASN A 84 10.80 11.27 4.50
C ASN A 84 11.21 9.86 4.99
N TYR A 85 10.36 8.87 4.71
CA TYR A 85 10.60 7.50 5.11
C TYR A 85 11.98 7.01 4.66
N GLN A 86 12.74 6.50 5.61
CA GLN A 86 13.96 5.78 5.30
C GLN A 86 13.57 4.34 5.02
N THR A 87 13.61 3.96 3.75
CA THR A 87 13.45 2.55 3.37
C THR A 87 14.38 1.73 4.25
N PRO A 88 13.90 0.68 4.95
CA PRO A 88 14.82 -0.25 5.58
C PRO A 88 15.81 -0.66 4.50
N GLU A 89 17.06 -0.29 4.68
CA GLU A 89 18.11 -0.62 3.73
C GLU A 89 17.99 -2.12 3.54
N LEU A 90 17.70 -2.52 2.31
CA LEU A 90 17.89 -3.90 1.93
C LEU A 90 19.36 -4.12 2.15
N ALA A 91 19.73 -4.57 3.35
CA ALA A 91 21.09 -4.73 3.77
C ALA A 91 21.80 -5.42 2.63
N ASN A 92 22.73 -4.70 2.03
CA ASN A 92 23.58 -5.20 0.97
C ASN A 92 24.14 -6.55 1.40
N ILE A 93 23.48 -7.63 0.95
CA ILE A 93 24.05 -8.96 0.99
C ILE A 93 24.87 -9.07 -0.30
N GLU A 94 25.71 -8.06 -0.53
CA GLU A 94 26.83 -8.11 -1.45
C GLU A 94 27.94 -7.28 -0.84
N SER A 95 28.73 -7.90 -0.01
CA SER A 95 30.17 -7.76 0.00
C SER A 95 30.76 -8.26 1.32
N GLU A 96 31.64 -9.18 1.14
CA GLU A 96 32.81 -9.45 1.93
C GLU A 96 32.62 -10.14 3.29
N GLY A 97 33.02 -11.40 3.23
CA GLY A 97 33.32 -12.20 4.39
C GLY A 97 34.11 -11.46 5.46
N LYS A 98 33.45 -11.26 6.59
CA LYS A 98 34.08 -11.24 7.89
C LYS A 98 33.14 -11.85 8.90
N VAL A 99 33.39 -13.10 9.17
CA VAL A 99 32.90 -13.81 10.33
C VAL A 99 33.40 -13.09 11.56
N SER A 100 32.55 -12.43 12.28
CA SER A 100 32.71 -12.22 13.70
C SER A 100 31.38 -12.56 14.36
N GLY A 101 31.43 -13.60 15.17
CA GLY A 101 30.29 -14.23 15.79
C GLY A 101 29.53 -13.28 16.70
N ASP A 102 28.25 -13.22 16.47
CA ASP A 102 27.18 -13.19 17.47
C ASP A 102 26.00 -13.91 16.83
N GLU A 103 25.99 -15.22 16.99
CA GLU A 103 24.84 -16.08 16.73
C GLU A 103 23.85 -15.92 17.87
N ASP A 104 23.06 -14.84 17.88
CA ASP A 104 21.83 -14.81 18.70
C ASP A 104 20.96 -13.61 18.33
N ALA A 105 20.33 -13.65 17.16
CA ALA A 105 19.04 -13.01 16.89
C ALA A 105 18.46 -13.51 15.56
N ARG A 106 18.29 -14.81 15.42
CA ARG A 106 17.32 -15.33 14.46
C ARG A 106 15.97 -14.91 14.99
N LYS A 107 15.40 -13.82 14.48
CA LYS A 107 13.99 -13.53 14.66
C LYS A 107 13.23 -14.78 14.23
N SER A 108 12.73 -15.51 15.21
CA SER A 108 11.80 -16.59 14.93
C SER A 108 10.52 -15.95 14.43
N GLY A 109 10.29 -15.97 13.13
CA GLY A 109 9.12 -15.35 12.52
C GLY A 109 9.23 -15.30 11.01
N VAL A 110 8.16 -14.83 10.40
CA VAL A 110 8.03 -14.62 8.95
C VAL A 110 8.15 -13.14 8.67
N SER A 111 9.01 -12.76 7.76
CA SER A 111 9.15 -11.37 7.29
C SER A 111 8.82 -11.31 5.79
N VAL A 112 7.84 -10.50 5.43
CA VAL A 112 7.41 -10.31 4.05
C VAL A 112 7.51 -8.84 3.69
N ILE A 113 8.47 -8.50 2.83
CA ILE A 113 8.57 -7.16 2.25
C ILE A 113 7.72 -7.15 0.99
N VAL A 114 6.77 -6.23 0.93
CA VAL A 114 5.88 -6.03 -0.22
C VAL A 114 6.23 -4.73 -0.92
N ARG A 115 6.30 -4.75 -2.24
CA ARG A 115 6.56 -3.59 -3.10
C ARG A 115 5.53 -3.51 -4.22
N ALA A 116 4.96 -2.33 -4.45
CA ALA A 116 4.19 -2.04 -5.66
C ALA A 116 5.13 -1.56 -6.78
N GLU A 117 4.94 -2.06 -8.00
CA GLU A 117 5.83 -1.72 -9.12
C GLU A 117 5.44 -0.40 -9.80
N SER A 118 4.57 -0.44 -10.79
CA SER A 118 4.33 0.69 -11.70
C SER A 118 2.97 1.33 -11.53
N VAL A 119 2.03 0.66 -10.88
CA VAL A 119 0.64 1.10 -10.72
C VAL A 119 0.20 0.95 -9.27
N PRO A 120 -0.71 1.81 -8.80
CA PRO A 120 -1.27 1.62 -7.47
C PRO A 120 -2.07 0.32 -7.41
N THR A 121 -2.00 -0.33 -6.26
CA THR A 121 -2.76 -1.56 -5.99
C THR A 121 -3.37 -1.52 -4.60
N TRP A 122 -4.55 -2.13 -4.46
CA TRP A 122 -5.09 -2.41 -3.15
C TRP A 122 -4.38 -3.63 -2.55
N LEU A 123 -4.07 -3.51 -1.27
CA LEU A 123 -3.37 -4.53 -0.49
C LEU A 123 -4.11 -4.79 0.82
N SER A 124 -4.24 -6.05 1.19
CA SER A 124 -4.66 -6.49 2.52
C SER A 124 -3.65 -7.49 3.05
N VAL A 125 -3.21 -7.30 4.27
CA VAL A 125 -2.22 -8.16 4.91
C VAL A 125 -2.69 -8.56 6.29
N GLU A 126 -2.64 -9.86 6.56
CA GLU A 126 -2.87 -10.44 7.86
C GLU A 126 -1.58 -11.06 8.38
N ALA A 127 -1.32 -10.94 9.67
CA ALA A 127 -0.26 -11.65 10.36
C ALA A 127 -0.88 -12.48 11.49
N ASP A 128 -0.61 -13.77 11.49
CA ASP A 128 -1.09 -14.72 12.52
C ASP A 128 -2.62 -14.65 12.72
N GLY A 129 -3.36 -14.47 11.61
CA GLY A 129 -4.82 -14.36 11.59
C GLY A 129 -5.40 -12.99 11.96
N ASN A 130 -4.56 -11.99 12.22
CA ASN A 130 -5.00 -10.62 12.50
C ASN A 130 -4.73 -9.71 11.30
N LEU A 131 -5.73 -8.91 10.91
CA LEU A 131 -5.56 -7.88 9.89
C LEU A 131 -4.62 -6.80 10.43
N ILE A 132 -3.47 -6.61 9.76
CA ILE A 132 -2.46 -5.61 10.14
C ILE A 132 -2.36 -4.45 9.15
N TYR A 133 -2.85 -4.63 7.94
CA TYR A 133 -2.95 -3.58 6.93
C TYR A 133 -4.08 -3.83 5.95
N SER A 134 -4.78 -2.76 5.57
CA SER A 134 -5.70 -2.73 4.43
C SER A 134 -5.70 -1.32 3.85
N GLY A 135 -5.44 -1.20 2.54
CA GLY A 135 -5.40 0.10 1.88
C GLY A 135 -4.75 0.06 0.51
N THR A 136 -4.47 1.25 -0.02
CA THR A 136 -3.82 1.45 -1.31
C THR A 136 -2.31 1.57 -1.13
N MET A 137 -1.58 0.89 -1.97
CA MET A 137 -0.14 0.97 -2.07
C MET A 137 0.22 1.70 -3.37
N LEU A 138 0.90 2.86 -3.27
CA LEU A 138 1.31 3.63 -4.44
C LEU A 138 2.52 2.99 -5.14
N PRO A 139 2.74 3.27 -6.44
CA PRO A 139 3.92 2.80 -7.15
C PRO A 139 5.22 3.15 -6.43
N GLY A 140 6.12 2.20 -6.31
CA GLY A 140 7.40 2.37 -5.62
C GLY A 140 7.33 2.31 -4.09
N ALA A 141 6.14 2.23 -3.49
CA ALA A 141 5.99 2.02 -2.06
C ALA A 141 6.51 0.64 -1.66
N ILE A 142 7.16 0.58 -0.50
CA ILE A 142 7.72 -0.65 0.08
C ILE A 142 7.31 -0.71 1.55
N GLN A 143 6.82 -1.86 2.00
CA GLN A 143 6.46 -2.10 3.39
C GLN A 143 6.88 -3.49 3.82
N ASN A 144 7.45 -3.59 5.03
CA ASN A 144 7.69 -4.87 5.71
C ASN A 144 6.52 -5.24 6.61
N PHE A 145 6.12 -6.49 6.54
CA PHE A 145 5.11 -7.11 7.40
C PHE A 145 5.70 -8.33 8.07
N ASP A 146 5.62 -8.38 9.39
CA ASP A 146 6.17 -9.48 10.20
C ASP A 146 5.05 -10.25 10.88
N GLY A 147 5.18 -11.57 10.94
CA GLY A 147 4.33 -12.50 11.68
C GLY A 147 5.17 -13.49 12.49
N GLU A 148 4.59 -14.07 13.52
CA GLU A 148 5.27 -15.12 14.30
C GLU A 148 5.25 -16.47 13.56
N LYS A 149 4.15 -16.78 12.88
CA LYS A 149 3.91 -18.06 12.18
C LYS A 149 3.69 -17.90 10.71
N GLU A 150 2.82 -16.94 10.34
CA GLU A 150 2.45 -16.70 8.95
C GLU A 150 2.14 -15.23 8.67
N VAL A 151 2.39 -14.84 7.43
CA VAL A 151 1.89 -13.59 6.85
C VAL A 151 1.07 -13.95 5.62
N ARG A 152 -0.14 -13.40 5.53
CA ARG A 152 -1.09 -13.65 4.46
C ARG A 152 -1.33 -12.37 3.67
N VAL A 153 -1.15 -12.43 2.36
CA VAL A 153 -1.22 -11.27 1.48
C VAL A 153 -2.32 -11.46 0.44
N THR A 154 -3.18 -10.46 0.33
CA THR A 154 -4.15 -10.28 -0.77
C THR A 154 -3.80 -9.02 -1.53
N SER A 155 -3.72 -9.10 -2.84
CA SER A 155 -3.45 -7.95 -3.71
C SER A 155 -4.47 -7.84 -4.83
N GLY A 156 -4.88 -6.61 -5.14
CA GLY A 156 -5.77 -6.30 -6.26
C GLY A 156 -5.10 -6.40 -7.63
N LYS A 157 -3.76 -6.37 -7.68
CA LYS A 157 -2.97 -6.46 -8.91
C LYS A 157 -1.71 -7.30 -8.67
N ALA A 158 -1.89 -8.60 -8.69
CA ALA A 158 -0.87 -9.57 -8.26
C ALA A 158 0.43 -9.51 -9.08
N ASN A 159 0.34 -9.30 -10.39
CA ASN A 159 1.50 -9.18 -11.28
C ASN A 159 2.26 -7.83 -11.16
N GLN A 160 1.73 -6.88 -10.41
CA GLN A 160 2.35 -5.58 -10.08
C GLN A 160 2.79 -5.51 -8.61
N THR A 161 2.59 -6.60 -7.87
CA THR A 161 2.95 -6.72 -6.46
C THR A 161 4.12 -7.70 -6.34
N PHE A 162 5.22 -7.22 -5.79
CA PHE A 162 6.42 -8.01 -5.56
C PHE A 162 6.58 -8.28 -4.08
N VAL A 163 7.07 -9.46 -3.76
CA VAL A 163 7.33 -9.89 -2.39
C VAL A 163 8.73 -10.46 -2.24
N ARG A 164 9.33 -10.15 -1.10
CA ARG A 164 10.56 -10.79 -0.63
C ARG A 164 10.26 -11.43 0.71
N VAL A 165 10.44 -12.72 0.81
CA VAL A 165 10.09 -13.52 2.01
C VAL A 165 11.37 -13.99 2.68
N ASN A 166 11.48 -13.73 3.98
CA ASN A 166 12.59 -14.19 4.84
C ASN A 166 13.99 -13.88 4.25
N GLY A 167 14.14 -12.72 3.60
CA GLY A 167 15.39 -12.28 2.98
C GLY A 167 15.76 -12.99 1.67
N LYS A 168 14.91 -13.86 1.12
CA LYS A 168 15.13 -14.52 -0.17
C LYS A 168 14.96 -13.54 -1.33
N ALA A 169 15.19 -14.00 -2.57
CA ALA A 169 15.06 -13.19 -3.77
C ALA A 169 13.62 -12.67 -3.92
N GLU A 170 13.49 -11.43 -4.41
CA GLU A 170 12.20 -10.83 -4.73
C GLU A 170 11.53 -11.58 -5.89
N LYS A 171 10.23 -11.80 -5.76
CA LYS A 171 9.39 -12.42 -6.79
C LYS A 171 8.04 -11.73 -6.90
N LYS A 172 7.37 -11.87 -8.04
CA LYS A 172 5.97 -11.45 -8.17
C LYS A 172 5.07 -12.27 -7.23
N LEU A 173 4.02 -11.63 -6.73
CA LEU A 173 3.02 -12.32 -5.91
C LEU A 173 2.27 -13.36 -6.74
N ALA A 174 1.94 -13.03 -8.00
CA ALA A 174 1.49 -13.96 -9.03
C ALA A 174 1.81 -13.39 -10.42
N ASP A 175 1.85 -14.24 -11.45
CA ASP A 175 2.13 -13.83 -12.83
C ASP A 175 0.89 -13.26 -13.54
N ASP A 176 -0.30 -13.76 -13.23
CA ASP A 176 -1.53 -13.30 -13.84
C ASP A 176 -1.94 -11.91 -13.33
N PRO A 177 -2.47 -11.04 -14.21
CA PRO A 177 -3.04 -9.76 -13.77
C PRO A 177 -4.35 -10.02 -13.02
N GLY A 178 -4.64 -9.17 -12.05
CA GLY A 178 -5.87 -9.21 -11.27
C GLY A 178 -5.65 -9.54 -9.82
N ILE A 179 -6.75 -9.93 -9.17
CA ILE A 179 -6.77 -10.17 -7.73
C ILE A 179 -6.21 -11.55 -7.42
N VAL A 180 -5.24 -11.61 -6.52
CA VAL A 180 -4.87 -12.84 -5.82
C VAL A 180 -5.20 -12.69 -4.34
N ARG A 181 -5.78 -13.75 -3.76
CA ARG A 181 -6.23 -13.76 -2.37
C ARG A 181 -5.47 -14.76 -1.53
N ASP A 182 -5.22 -14.37 -0.29
CA ASP A 182 -4.80 -15.27 0.77
C ASP A 182 -3.51 -16.06 0.45
N VAL A 183 -2.54 -15.41 -0.19
CA VAL A 183 -1.23 -16.01 -0.39
C VAL A 183 -0.52 -16.05 0.94
N VAL A 184 -0.27 -17.26 1.44
CA VAL A 184 0.33 -17.50 2.76
C VAL A 184 1.83 -17.69 2.62
N PHE A 185 2.57 -17.01 3.49
CA PHE A 185 4.02 -17.15 3.66
C PHE A 185 4.32 -17.58 5.08
N THR A 186 5.26 -18.50 5.21
CA THR A 186 5.66 -19.12 6.47
C THR A 186 7.18 -19.04 6.68
N ILE A 187 7.65 -19.48 7.83
CA ILE A 187 9.09 -19.50 8.16
C ILE A 187 9.89 -20.33 7.15
N GLY A 188 9.29 -21.34 6.52
CA GLY A 188 9.94 -22.22 5.54
C GLY A 188 10.07 -21.67 4.13
N ASP A 189 9.32 -20.61 3.81
CA ASP A 189 9.28 -20.01 2.46
C ASP A 189 10.53 -19.19 2.13
#